data_c73ec56c81e914fb93b0270a93066f59
#
_entry.id   c73ec56c81e914fb93b0270a93066f59
#
_cell.length_a   1.000
_cell.length_b   1.000
_cell.length_c   1.000
_cell.angle_alpha   90.00
_cell.angle_beta   90.00
_cell.angle_gamma   90.00
#
_symmetry.space_group_name_H-M   'P 1'
#
loop_
_entity.id
_entity.type
_entity.pdbx_description
1 polymer ?
#
loop_
_entity_poly.entity_id
_entity_poly.type
_entity_poly.pdbx_seq_one_letter_code
_entity_poly.pdbx_strand_id
1 'polypeptide(L)'
;MNVVQDRQSHNSIIESSKINKIKINRYKHLDNNHLEKHLRNGKQDIIFSESVFSMSGDATNIKEHYKLKKKYKSFLFVDDAHGFGIAKCKIKNNSIENSCSSFNIRISNIDAYMGTFGKAVGTLGAFICGNKDLIDMVVQKGRPYIYSTALPRCIIDATRKSLEILAINKTRYNKLHSNISYFNKQSLKKDMAFNLTESPIKTYLIGDPHSTLSIRDKLLKEGILVQAIRYPTVPRKHDKLRVTLTSDHTKKDIDILLDTLENIHCEKSK
;
A
#
# COMPACT_ATOMS: atom_id res chain seq x y z
N MET A 1 13.00 4.38 22.99
CA MET A 1 12.52 3.62 21.82
C MET A 1 12.73 4.48 20.58
N ASN A 2 13.35 3.93 19.54
CA ASN A 2 13.56 4.62 18.26
C ASN A 2 12.84 3.84 17.17
N VAL A 3 12.36 4.55 16.15
CA VAL A 3 11.71 3.96 14.98
C VAL A 3 12.55 4.32 13.75
N VAL A 4 12.81 3.34 12.90
CA VAL A 4 13.37 3.57 11.56
C VAL A 4 12.32 3.18 10.52
N GLN A 5 12.06 4.09 9.58
CA GLN A 5 11.03 3.92 8.56
C GLN A 5 11.44 4.53 7.22
N ASP A 6 10.78 4.11 6.16
CA ASP A 6 10.92 4.71 4.83
C ASP A 6 10.45 6.19 4.81
N ARG A 7 11.07 7.00 3.97
CA ARG A 7 10.67 8.42 3.80
C ARG A 7 9.26 8.60 3.26
N GLN A 8 8.74 7.60 2.54
CA GLN A 8 7.39 7.61 1.97
C GLN A 8 6.36 6.88 2.85
N SER A 9 6.72 6.48 4.07
CA SER A 9 5.78 5.86 5.00
C SER A 9 4.55 6.72 5.24
N HIS A 10 3.42 6.05 5.43
CA HIS A 10 2.11 6.68 5.60
C HIS A 10 2.10 7.65 6.79
N ASN A 11 1.35 8.73 6.65
CA ASN A 11 1.32 9.81 7.65
C ASN A 11 0.84 9.34 9.03
N SER A 12 0.00 8.30 9.11
CA SER A 12 -0.45 7.74 10.39
C SER A 12 0.70 7.32 11.31
N ILE A 13 1.80 6.79 10.73
CA ILE A 13 2.99 6.37 11.48
C ILE A 13 3.76 7.60 11.97
N ILE A 14 3.89 8.59 11.10
CA ILE A 14 4.58 9.84 11.41
C ILE A 14 3.86 10.57 12.55
N GLU A 15 2.55 10.72 12.44
CA GLU A 15 1.75 11.41 13.44
C GLU A 15 1.69 10.64 14.77
N SER A 16 1.51 9.33 14.74
CA SER A 16 1.53 8.52 15.97
C SER A 16 2.87 8.61 16.70
N SER A 17 3.98 8.65 15.96
CA SER A 17 5.31 8.80 16.54
C SER A 17 5.52 10.20 17.12
N LYS A 18 5.02 11.25 16.48
CA LYS A 18 5.07 12.63 17.02
C LYS A 18 4.28 12.75 18.32
N ILE A 19 3.02 12.26 18.34
CA ILE A 19 2.15 12.28 19.52
C ILE A 19 2.82 11.60 20.71
N ASN A 20 3.50 10.48 20.46
CA ASN A 20 4.17 9.71 21.50
C ASN A 20 5.63 10.15 21.75
N LYS A 21 6.09 11.26 21.15
CA LYS A 21 7.46 11.80 21.24
C LYS A 21 8.54 10.76 20.93
N ILE A 22 8.26 9.86 19.98
CA ILE A 22 9.19 8.82 19.55
C ILE A 22 10.10 9.39 18.48
N LYS A 23 11.42 9.18 18.61
CA LYS A 23 12.38 9.59 17.60
C LYS A 23 12.23 8.72 16.35
N ILE A 24 11.99 9.36 15.20
CA ILE A 24 11.92 8.71 13.91
C ILE A 24 13.21 8.97 13.13
N ASN A 25 13.84 7.91 12.64
CA ASN A 25 14.89 7.96 11.64
C ASN A 25 14.31 7.54 10.29
N ARG A 26 14.53 8.34 9.24
CA ARG A 26 13.93 8.10 7.92
C ARG A 26 15.01 7.73 6.91
N TYR A 27 14.96 6.51 6.36
CA TYR A 27 15.85 6.09 5.28
C TYR A 27 15.27 6.45 3.90
N LYS A 28 16.15 6.46 2.88
CA LYS A 28 15.75 6.72 1.49
C LYS A 28 14.80 5.63 1.01
N HIS A 29 13.81 6.05 0.21
CA HIS A 29 12.77 5.15 -0.30
C HIS A 29 13.34 3.88 -0.92
N LEU A 30 12.89 2.72 -0.41
CA LEU A 30 13.29 1.36 -0.79
C LEU A 30 14.79 1.05 -0.71
N ASP A 31 15.60 1.92 -0.08
CA ASP A 31 17.05 1.74 0.04
C ASP A 31 17.39 0.91 1.28
N ASN A 32 17.50 -0.40 1.10
CA ASN A 32 17.86 -1.34 2.17
C ASN A 32 19.28 -1.12 2.73
N ASN A 33 20.21 -0.60 1.91
CA ASN A 33 21.57 -0.28 2.39
C ASN A 33 21.53 0.92 3.33
N HIS A 34 20.72 1.92 3.01
CA HIS A 34 20.52 3.09 3.86
C HIS A 34 19.77 2.72 5.15
N LEU A 35 18.77 1.83 5.07
CA LEU A 35 18.15 1.25 6.26
C LEU A 35 19.19 0.55 7.15
N GLU A 36 19.99 -0.31 6.57
CA GLU A 36 21.04 -1.03 7.32
C GLU A 36 22.06 -0.09 7.97
N LYS A 37 22.45 1.00 7.27
CA LYS A 37 23.32 2.04 7.84
C LYS A 37 22.73 2.66 9.11
N HIS A 38 21.42 2.93 9.13
CA HIS A 38 20.75 3.43 10.33
C HIS A 38 20.80 2.40 11.47
N LEU A 39 20.59 1.12 11.15
CA LEU A 39 20.62 0.03 12.15
C LEU A 39 22.01 -0.18 12.74
N ARG A 40 23.07 0.01 11.94
CA ARG A 40 24.48 -0.08 12.42
C ARG A 40 24.86 1.10 13.33
N ASN A 41 24.45 2.30 12.98
CA ASN A 41 24.86 3.54 13.61
C ASN A 41 24.05 3.91 14.85
N GLY A 42 22.99 3.17 15.14
CA GLY A 42 22.11 3.47 16.25
C GLY A 42 21.39 2.23 16.75
N LYS A 43 20.99 2.26 18.00
CA LYS A 43 20.11 1.24 18.57
C LYS A 43 18.70 1.54 18.07
N GLN A 44 18.27 0.85 17.03
CA GLN A 44 16.93 0.97 16.50
C GLN A 44 16.07 -0.13 17.11
N ASP A 45 15.03 0.28 17.78
CA ASP A 45 14.15 -0.67 18.46
C ASP A 45 13.11 -1.25 17.50
N ILE A 46 12.60 -0.44 16.54
CA ILE A 46 11.55 -0.84 15.61
C ILE A 46 11.92 -0.48 14.16
N ILE A 47 11.89 -1.47 13.27
CA ILE A 47 11.82 -1.28 11.82
C ILE A 47 10.33 -1.21 11.46
N PHE A 48 9.88 -0.06 11.01
CA PHE A 48 8.52 0.10 10.50
C PHE A 48 8.52 0.01 8.98
N SER A 49 7.76 -0.95 8.44
CA SER A 49 7.75 -1.29 7.03
C SER A 49 6.33 -1.27 6.47
N GLU A 50 6.05 -0.39 5.50
CA GLU A 50 4.89 -0.59 4.63
C GLU A 50 5.22 -1.65 3.59
N SER A 51 4.29 -2.55 3.32
CA SER A 51 4.45 -3.59 2.31
C SER A 51 4.31 -3.05 0.89
N VAL A 52 3.31 -2.20 0.68
CA VAL A 52 3.02 -1.49 -0.57
C VAL A 52 2.72 -0.04 -0.26
N PHE A 53 3.45 0.88 -0.89
CA PHE A 53 3.30 2.30 -0.65
C PHE A 53 2.08 2.88 -1.33
N SER A 54 1.29 3.64 -0.58
CA SER A 54 -0.02 4.17 -1.01
C SER A 54 0.05 5.15 -2.18
N MET A 55 1.16 5.92 -2.28
CA MET A 55 1.31 7.00 -3.26
C MET A 55 2.10 6.62 -4.51
N SER A 56 2.77 5.47 -4.51
CA SER A 56 3.58 5.01 -5.64
C SER A 56 3.24 3.60 -6.11
N GLY A 57 2.64 2.79 -5.24
CA GLY A 57 2.37 1.38 -5.54
C GLY A 57 3.61 0.48 -5.50
N ASP A 58 4.77 1.04 -5.14
CA ASP A 58 5.99 0.27 -4.97
C ASP A 58 5.87 -0.69 -3.80
N ALA A 59 6.58 -1.81 -3.86
CA ALA A 59 6.57 -2.83 -2.82
C ALA A 59 7.91 -2.92 -2.09
N THR A 60 7.84 -3.01 -0.78
CA THR A 60 9.02 -3.26 0.07
C THR A 60 9.48 -4.72 -0.07
N ASN A 61 10.80 -4.93 -0.11
CA ASN A 61 11.37 -6.25 0.04
C ASN A 61 11.35 -6.69 1.52
N ILE A 62 10.22 -7.20 1.97
CA ILE A 62 10.00 -7.65 3.36
C ILE A 62 11.04 -8.71 3.77
N LYS A 63 11.54 -9.51 2.83
CA LYS A 63 12.56 -10.52 3.10
C LYS A 63 13.88 -9.90 3.59
N GLU A 64 14.28 -8.79 2.99
CA GLU A 64 15.49 -8.08 3.44
C GLU A 64 15.26 -7.41 4.80
N HIS A 65 14.09 -6.80 5.02
CA HIS A 65 13.75 -6.25 6.34
C HIS A 65 13.75 -7.33 7.43
N TYR A 66 13.24 -8.52 7.12
CA TYR A 66 13.26 -9.66 8.02
C TYR A 66 14.68 -10.14 8.32
N LYS A 67 15.59 -10.16 7.33
CA LYS A 67 17.01 -10.46 7.57
C LYS A 67 17.66 -9.41 8.47
N LEU A 68 17.41 -8.13 8.20
CA LEU A 68 17.93 -7.02 9.00
C LEU A 68 17.41 -7.06 10.44
N LYS A 69 16.10 -7.33 10.63
CA LYS A 69 15.53 -7.59 11.96
C LYS A 69 16.35 -8.63 12.73
N LYS A 70 16.62 -9.78 12.12
CA LYS A 70 17.39 -10.85 12.78
C LYS A 70 18.80 -10.42 13.09
N LYS A 71 19.49 -9.79 12.14
CA LYS A 71 20.87 -9.35 12.26
C LYS A 71 21.07 -8.33 13.39
N TYR A 72 20.15 -7.38 13.50
CA TYR A 72 20.26 -6.26 14.46
C TYR A 72 19.35 -6.44 15.68
N LYS A 73 18.68 -7.58 15.83
CA LYS A 73 17.75 -7.89 16.93
C LYS A 73 16.70 -6.78 17.13
N SER A 74 16.22 -6.22 16.00
CA SER A 74 15.19 -5.18 15.98
C SER A 74 13.80 -5.80 15.96
N PHE A 75 12.80 -5.03 16.38
CA PHE A 75 11.39 -5.37 16.21
C PHE A 75 10.95 -5.01 14.78
N LEU A 76 10.24 -5.89 14.10
CA LEU A 76 9.72 -5.63 12.76
C LEU A 76 8.19 -5.48 12.80
N PHE A 77 7.71 -4.29 12.49
CA PHE A 77 6.31 -4.00 12.23
C PHE A 77 6.06 -3.94 10.73
N VAL A 78 5.09 -4.70 10.22
CA VAL A 78 4.68 -4.67 8.82
C VAL A 78 3.26 -4.12 8.71
N ASP A 79 3.13 -2.98 8.03
CA ASP A 79 1.86 -2.42 7.58
C ASP A 79 1.54 -2.97 6.19
N ASP A 80 0.56 -3.86 6.13
CA ASP A 80 0.10 -4.50 4.89
C ASP A 80 -1.26 -3.96 4.41
N ALA A 81 -1.56 -2.71 4.74
CA ALA A 81 -2.83 -2.09 4.39
C ALA A 81 -3.14 -2.11 2.89
N HIS A 82 -2.12 -2.08 2.04
CA HIS A 82 -2.25 -2.12 0.58
C HIS A 82 -1.84 -3.46 -0.05
N GLY A 83 -1.46 -4.46 0.74
CA GLY A 83 -1.12 -5.79 0.24
C GLY A 83 -2.04 -6.90 0.72
N PHE A 84 -2.66 -6.73 1.90
CA PHE A 84 -3.58 -7.72 2.45
C PHE A 84 -4.76 -7.99 1.52
N GLY A 85 -4.96 -9.25 1.16
CA GLY A 85 -6.00 -9.72 0.24
C GLY A 85 -5.65 -9.62 -1.24
N ILE A 86 -4.57 -8.89 -1.62
CA ILE A 86 -4.24 -8.63 -3.03
C ILE A 86 -2.77 -8.80 -3.39
N ALA A 87 -1.87 -8.99 -2.43
CA ALA A 87 -0.45 -9.15 -2.72
C ALA A 87 -0.20 -10.39 -3.61
N LYS A 88 0.62 -10.22 -4.66
CA LYS A 88 0.93 -11.30 -5.60
C LYS A 88 1.78 -12.36 -4.92
N CYS A 89 1.21 -13.52 -4.66
CA CYS A 89 1.88 -14.66 -4.05
C CYS A 89 1.34 -15.97 -4.61
N LYS A 90 1.99 -17.08 -4.24
CA LYS A 90 1.46 -18.40 -4.56
C LYS A 90 0.16 -18.62 -3.77
N ILE A 91 -0.92 -18.81 -4.51
CA ILE A 91 -2.26 -19.05 -3.93
C ILE A 91 -2.23 -20.35 -3.12
N LYS A 92 -2.73 -20.27 -1.89
CA LYS A 92 -3.00 -21.41 -1.04
C LYS A 92 -4.50 -21.51 -0.80
N ASN A 93 -5.04 -22.72 -0.81
CA ASN A 93 -6.46 -22.93 -0.52
C ASN A 93 -6.77 -22.44 0.90
N ASN A 94 -7.95 -21.82 1.05
CA ASN A 94 -8.48 -21.29 2.32
C ASN A 94 -7.54 -20.30 3.04
N SER A 95 -6.77 -19.52 2.29
CA SER A 95 -5.94 -18.47 2.84
C SER A 95 -6.19 -17.12 2.14
N ILE A 96 -5.93 -16.04 2.86
CA ILE A 96 -5.95 -14.68 2.31
C ILE A 96 -4.51 -14.31 1.95
N GLU A 97 -4.32 -13.79 0.75
CA GLU A 97 -3.02 -13.34 0.25
C GLU A 97 -2.53 -12.16 1.08
N ASN A 98 -1.22 -12.12 1.30
CA ASN A 98 -0.56 -11.05 2.03
C ASN A 98 0.89 -10.88 1.57
N SER A 99 1.46 -9.70 1.80
CA SER A 99 2.79 -9.38 1.31
C SER A 99 3.91 -10.20 1.94
N CYS A 100 3.73 -10.72 3.15
CA CYS A 100 4.72 -11.63 3.76
C CYS A 100 4.79 -12.95 2.99
N SER A 101 3.64 -13.48 2.58
CA SER A 101 3.54 -14.73 1.79
C SER A 101 4.20 -14.62 0.42
N SER A 102 4.24 -13.41 -0.18
CA SER A 102 4.97 -13.16 -1.43
C SER A 102 6.46 -13.49 -1.33
N PHE A 103 7.02 -13.40 -0.16
CA PHE A 103 8.43 -13.71 0.16
C PHE A 103 8.62 -15.03 0.92
N ASN A 104 7.59 -15.88 1.00
CA ASN A 104 7.59 -17.11 1.81
C ASN A 104 7.88 -16.87 3.29
N ILE A 105 7.47 -15.74 3.84
CA ILE A 105 7.58 -15.43 5.26
C ILE A 105 6.23 -15.68 5.91
N ARG A 106 6.23 -16.45 6.99
CA ARG A 106 5.03 -16.63 7.83
C ARG A 106 4.78 -15.36 8.63
N ILE A 107 3.52 -14.93 8.75
CA ILE A 107 3.15 -13.77 9.58
C ILE A 107 3.64 -13.95 11.03
N SER A 108 3.63 -15.19 11.56
CA SER A 108 4.16 -15.51 12.89
C SER A 108 5.66 -15.20 13.09
N ASN A 109 6.41 -14.95 12.02
CA ASN A 109 7.82 -14.52 12.07
C ASN A 109 7.96 -12.99 12.13
N ILE A 110 6.87 -12.25 11.98
CA ILE A 110 6.80 -10.80 12.09
C ILE A 110 6.34 -10.47 13.52
N ASP A 111 6.95 -9.46 14.15
CA ASP A 111 6.63 -9.15 15.56
C ASP A 111 5.27 -8.46 15.67
N ALA A 112 4.96 -7.55 14.72
CA ALA A 112 3.64 -6.96 14.57
C ALA A 112 3.28 -6.87 13.09
N TYR A 113 2.11 -7.34 12.73
CA TYR A 113 1.54 -7.26 11.39
C TYR A 113 0.17 -6.62 11.45
N MET A 114 -0.09 -5.64 10.60
CA MET A 114 -1.39 -5.00 10.50
C MET A 114 -1.95 -5.06 9.08
N GLY A 115 -3.26 -5.07 8.99
CA GLY A 115 -4.02 -4.86 7.76
C GLY A 115 -5.26 -4.04 8.01
N THR A 116 -5.88 -3.54 6.95
CA THR A 116 -7.12 -2.76 7.03
C THR A 116 -8.26 -3.45 6.30
N PHE A 117 -9.47 -3.26 6.81
CA PHE A 117 -10.68 -3.75 6.16
C PHE A 117 -11.29 -2.75 5.18
N GLY A 118 -10.84 -1.48 5.19
CA GLY A 118 -11.38 -0.42 4.34
C GLY A 118 -10.87 -0.43 2.88
N LYS A 119 -10.05 -1.40 2.47
CA LYS A 119 -9.47 -1.50 1.12
C LYS A 119 -9.92 -2.78 0.42
N ALA A 120 -9.08 -3.78 0.28
CA ALA A 120 -9.41 -5.03 -0.43
C ALA A 120 -10.58 -5.80 0.21
N VAL A 121 -10.75 -5.72 1.52
CA VAL A 121 -11.87 -6.33 2.24
C VAL A 121 -13.19 -5.58 2.00
N GLY A 122 -13.14 -4.27 1.74
CA GLY A 122 -14.30 -3.45 1.34
C GLY A 122 -15.28 -3.15 2.46
N THR A 123 -14.83 -3.08 3.72
CA THR A 123 -15.66 -2.77 4.89
C THR A 123 -15.02 -1.66 5.73
N LEU A 124 -15.09 -1.71 7.05
CA LEU A 124 -14.53 -0.71 7.94
C LEU A 124 -13.73 -1.37 9.06
N GLY A 125 -12.65 -0.71 9.49
CA GLY A 125 -11.81 -1.14 10.59
C GLY A 125 -10.43 -1.62 10.14
N ALA A 126 -9.69 -2.16 11.09
CA ALA A 126 -8.35 -2.69 10.89
C ALA A 126 -8.08 -3.78 11.93
N PHE A 127 -7.01 -4.51 11.74
CA PHE A 127 -6.54 -5.49 12.71
C PHE A 127 -5.03 -5.40 12.89
N ILE A 128 -4.58 -5.85 14.04
CA ILE A 128 -3.17 -6.07 14.33
C ILE A 128 -2.98 -7.51 14.82
N CYS A 129 -1.92 -8.15 14.35
CA CYS A 129 -1.49 -9.47 14.79
C CYS A 129 -0.09 -9.37 15.38
N GLY A 130 0.15 -10.19 16.40
CA GLY A 130 1.45 -10.31 17.07
C GLY A 130 1.41 -11.42 18.12
N ASN A 131 2.44 -11.51 18.93
CA ASN A 131 2.41 -12.43 20.07
C ASN A 131 1.41 -11.95 21.13
N LYS A 132 1.08 -12.82 22.08
CA LYS A 132 0.09 -12.55 23.11
C LYS A 132 0.43 -11.29 23.93
N ASP A 133 1.69 -11.13 24.33
CA ASP A 133 2.13 -10.00 25.16
C ASP A 133 1.94 -8.65 24.44
N LEU A 134 2.25 -8.60 23.13
CA LEU A 134 2.00 -7.42 22.30
C LEU A 134 0.51 -7.10 22.24
N ILE A 135 -0.33 -8.11 21.98
CA ILE A 135 -1.78 -7.90 21.86
C ILE A 135 -2.39 -7.49 23.21
N ASP A 136 -2.01 -8.13 24.29
CA ASP A 136 -2.44 -7.75 25.63
C ASP A 136 -2.02 -6.31 25.96
N MET A 137 -0.79 -5.91 25.59
CA MET A 137 -0.33 -4.53 25.75
C MET A 137 -1.16 -3.55 24.93
N VAL A 138 -1.47 -3.87 23.67
CA VAL A 138 -2.31 -3.01 22.81
C VAL A 138 -3.72 -2.85 23.40
N VAL A 139 -4.33 -3.93 23.87
CA VAL A 139 -5.66 -3.90 24.51
C VAL A 139 -5.64 -3.07 25.78
N GLN A 140 -4.59 -3.16 26.61
CA GLN A 140 -4.53 -2.48 27.90
C GLN A 140 -3.97 -1.04 27.83
N LYS A 141 -3.22 -0.68 26.79
CA LYS A 141 -2.53 0.61 26.69
C LYS A 141 -2.90 1.41 25.43
N GLY A 142 -3.52 0.79 24.45
CA GLY A 142 -3.91 1.44 23.20
C GLY A 142 -5.10 2.37 23.40
N ARG A 143 -4.84 3.63 23.76
CA ARG A 143 -5.90 4.62 24.04
C ARG A 143 -6.96 4.74 22.94
N PRO A 144 -6.62 4.77 21.64
CA PRO A 144 -7.63 4.79 20.57
C PRO A 144 -8.52 3.56 20.58
N TYR A 145 -8.00 2.39 20.98
CA TYR A 145 -8.79 1.17 21.11
C TYR A 145 -9.69 1.21 22.36
N ILE A 146 -9.14 1.59 23.51
CA ILE A 146 -9.85 1.58 24.80
C ILE A 146 -11.02 2.56 24.80
N TYR A 147 -10.84 3.74 24.21
CA TYR A 147 -11.81 4.85 24.28
C TYR A 147 -12.65 5.01 23.01
N SER A 148 -12.61 4.03 22.09
CA SER A 148 -13.47 4.02 20.90
C SER A 148 -14.65 3.08 21.08
N THR A 149 -15.81 3.52 20.59
CA THR A 149 -17.01 2.69 20.55
C THR A 149 -16.81 1.52 19.57
N ALA A 150 -17.35 0.36 19.92
CA ALA A 150 -17.31 -0.82 19.06
C ALA A 150 -18.00 -0.56 17.71
N LEU A 151 -17.51 -1.22 16.66
CA LEU A 151 -18.14 -1.15 15.34
C LEU A 151 -19.57 -1.74 15.39
N PRO A 152 -20.50 -1.19 14.58
CA PRO A 152 -21.83 -1.76 14.42
C PRO A 152 -21.78 -3.23 13.99
N ARG A 153 -22.69 -4.06 14.50
CA ARG A 153 -22.70 -5.50 14.21
C ARG A 153 -22.79 -5.81 12.72
N CYS A 154 -23.57 -5.05 11.97
CA CYS A 154 -23.67 -5.23 10.50
C CYS A 154 -22.31 -5.09 9.78
N ILE A 155 -21.45 -4.19 10.26
CA ILE A 155 -20.09 -4.03 9.73
C ILE A 155 -19.23 -5.25 10.07
N ILE A 156 -19.35 -5.76 11.30
CA ILE A 156 -18.60 -6.96 11.74
C ILE A 156 -19.01 -8.18 10.91
N ASP A 157 -20.31 -8.40 10.72
CA ASP A 157 -20.83 -9.52 9.93
C ASP A 157 -20.45 -9.40 8.44
N ALA A 158 -20.51 -8.19 7.87
CA ALA A 158 -20.06 -7.92 6.51
C ALA A 158 -18.55 -8.19 6.36
N THR A 159 -17.74 -7.76 7.34
CA THR A 159 -16.28 -7.99 7.34
C THR A 159 -15.97 -9.49 7.40
N ARG A 160 -16.62 -10.22 8.30
CA ARG A 160 -16.47 -11.68 8.40
C ARG A 160 -16.79 -12.35 7.08
N LYS A 161 -17.92 -11.99 6.45
CA LYS A 161 -18.33 -12.56 5.16
C LYS A 161 -17.34 -12.23 4.04
N SER A 162 -16.84 -11.01 4.00
CA SER A 162 -15.83 -10.62 3.02
C SER A 162 -14.52 -11.41 3.19
N LEU A 163 -14.05 -11.60 4.42
CA LEU A 163 -12.85 -12.40 4.70
C LEU A 163 -13.03 -13.88 4.28
N GLU A 164 -14.21 -14.47 4.53
CA GLU A 164 -14.55 -15.81 4.06
C GLU A 164 -14.46 -15.89 2.53
N ILE A 165 -15.04 -14.93 1.81
CA ILE A 165 -15.00 -14.86 0.35
C ILE A 165 -13.55 -14.73 -0.15
N LEU A 166 -12.75 -13.83 0.43
CA LEU A 166 -11.35 -13.66 0.05
C LEU A 166 -10.51 -14.93 0.26
N ALA A 167 -10.81 -15.69 1.32
CA ALA A 167 -10.09 -16.93 1.61
C ALA A 167 -10.34 -18.04 0.56
N ILE A 168 -11.58 -18.16 0.07
CA ILE A 168 -12.00 -19.29 -0.79
C ILE A 168 -12.14 -18.93 -2.27
N ASN A 169 -12.62 -17.71 -2.60
CA ASN A 169 -12.89 -17.30 -3.97
C ASN A 169 -11.72 -16.53 -4.57
N LYS A 170 -10.94 -17.19 -5.42
CA LYS A 170 -9.77 -16.60 -6.09
C LYS A 170 -10.07 -15.93 -7.43
N THR A 171 -11.31 -15.96 -7.90
CA THR A 171 -11.69 -15.40 -9.20
C THR A 171 -11.39 -13.90 -9.27
N ARG A 172 -11.78 -13.13 -8.24
CA ARG A 172 -11.51 -11.67 -8.17
C ARG A 172 -10.02 -11.39 -8.08
N TYR A 173 -9.28 -12.15 -7.27
CA TYR A 173 -7.84 -12.05 -7.17
C TYR A 173 -7.16 -12.25 -8.53
N ASN A 174 -7.48 -13.35 -9.23
CA ASN A 174 -6.91 -13.66 -10.53
C ASN A 174 -7.26 -12.59 -11.59
N LYS A 175 -8.52 -12.09 -11.58
CA LYS A 175 -8.96 -11.02 -12.48
C LYS A 175 -8.20 -9.73 -12.22
N LEU A 176 -8.00 -9.33 -10.94
CA LEU A 176 -7.20 -8.17 -10.59
C LEU A 176 -5.78 -8.26 -11.15
N HIS A 177 -5.09 -9.40 -10.92
CA HIS A 177 -3.73 -9.59 -11.43
C HIS A 177 -3.65 -9.67 -12.95
N SER A 178 -4.69 -10.21 -13.61
CA SER A 178 -4.84 -10.14 -15.06
C SER A 178 -4.95 -8.70 -15.56
N ASN A 179 -5.75 -7.88 -14.88
CA ASN A 179 -5.91 -6.45 -15.21
C ASN A 179 -4.61 -5.67 -14.99
N ILE A 180 -3.89 -5.93 -13.89
CA ILE A 180 -2.57 -5.31 -13.63
C ILE A 180 -1.57 -5.64 -14.74
N SER A 181 -1.47 -6.92 -15.11
CA SER A 181 -0.57 -7.37 -16.17
C SER A 181 -0.96 -6.79 -17.53
N TYR A 182 -2.25 -6.72 -17.82
CA TYR A 182 -2.77 -6.13 -19.04
C TYR A 182 -2.45 -4.63 -19.12
N PHE A 183 -2.73 -3.89 -18.05
CA PHE A 183 -2.42 -2.46 -17.95
C PHE A 183 -0.92 -2.20 -18.20
N ASN A 184 -0.04 -2.93 -17.50
CA ASN A 184 1.40 -2.78 -17.65
C ASN A 184 1.84 -3.01 -19.10
N LYS A 185 1.31 -4.05 -19.76
CA LYS A 185 1.60 -4.39 -21.14
C LYS A 185 1.14 -3.30 -22.12
N GLN A 186 -0.09 -2.80 -21.97
CA GLN A 186 -0.63 -1.76 -22.86
C GLN A 186 0.06 -0.41 -22.64
N SER A 187 0.33 -0.05 -21.40
CA SER A 187 1.08 1.16 -21.04
C SER A 187 2.47 1.18 -21.67
N LEU A 188 3.20 0.04 -21.64
CA LEU A 188 4.49 -0.10 -22.34
C LEU A 188 4.37 0.03 -23.86
N LYS A 189 3.34 -0.59 -24.47
CA LYS A 189 3.13 -0.50 -25.93
C LYS A 189 2.88 0.93 -26.42
N LYS A 190 2.26 1.76 -25.56
CA LYS A 190 1.96 3.17 -25.84
C LYS A 190 3.05 4.13 -25.39
N ASP A 191 4.19 3.61 -24.91
CA ASP A 191 5.31 4.39 -24.36
C ASP A 191 4.87 5.38 -23.27
N MET A 192 3.90 4.98 -22.46
CA MET A 192 3.39 5.80 -21.38
C MET A 192 4.22 5.63 -20.10
N ALA A 193 4.64 6.73 -19.49
CA ALA A 193 5.49 6.76 -18.29
C ALA A 193 4.75 6.43 -17.00
N PHE A 194 3.96 5.34 -16.98
CA PHE A 194 3.39 4.79 -15.76
C PHE A 194 4.41 3.97 -14.97
N ASN A 195 4.26 3.95 -13.66
CA ASN A 195 4.97 2.95 -12.86
C ASN A 195 4.40 1.54 -13.12
N LEU A 196 5.27 0.60 -13.46
CA LEU A 196 4.89 -0.77 -13.87
C LEU A 196 4.97 -1.75 -12.68
N THR A 197 4.44 -1.37 -11.52
CA THR A 197 4.44 -2.21 -10.32
C THR A 197 3.47 -3.40 -10.45
N GLU A 198 3.65 -4.40 -9.59
CA GLU A 198 2.73 -5.54 -9.46
C GLU A 198 1.52 -5.21 -8.58
N SER A 199 1.45 -4.01 -8.03
CA SER A 199 0.30 -3.53 -7.25
C SER A 199 -0.79 -2.94 -8.17
N PRO A 200 -2.05 -2.84 -7.70
CA PRO A 200 -3.11 -2.18 -8.46
C PRO A 200 -2.96 -0.66 -8.53
N ILE A 201 -2.02 -0.08 -7.78
CA ILE A 201 -1.78 1.37 -7.76
C ILE A 201 -0.83 1.72 -8.90
N LYS A 202 -1.32 2.54 -9.83
CA LYS A 202 -0.58 3.02 -10.99
C LYS A 202 -0.45 4.54 -10.91
N THR A 203 0.74 5.05 -11.14
CA THR A 203 0.98 6.48 -11.10
C THR A 203 1.59 6.98 -12.39
N TYR A 204 1.11 8.13 -12.84
CA TYR A 204 1.57 8.84 -14.02
C TYR A 204 2.09 10.20 -13.60
N LEU A 205 3.41 10.38 -13.68
CA LEU A 205 4.07 11.61 -13.26
C LEU A 205 3.80 12.75 -14.26
N ILE A 206 3.39 13.90 -13.75
CA ILE A 206 3.13 15.11 -14.55
C ILE A 206 4.08 16.24 -14.12
N GLY A 207 4.33 16.39 -12.80
CA GLY A 207 5.31 17.32 -12.23
C GLY A 207 4.80 18.75 -12.05
N ASP A 208 3.59 19.08 -12.51
CA ASP A 208 2.96 20.38 -12.36
C ASP A 208 1.53 20.26 -11.82
N PRO A 209 1.16 21.00 -10.76
CA PRO A 209 -0.15 20.84 -10.13
C PRO A 209 -1.32 21.29 -11.02
N HIS A 210 -1.15 22.36 -11.81
CA HIS A 210 -2.20 22.86 -12.70
C HIS A 210 -2.46 21.90 -13.86
N SER A 211 -1.40 21.41 -14.50
CA SER A 211 -1.49 20.39 -15.54
C SER A 211 -2.11 19.10 -15.01
N THR A 212 -1.77 18.69 -13.78
CA THR A 212 -2.32 17.48 -13.16
C THR A 212 -3.84 17.60 -12.96
N LEU A 213 -4.33 18.76 -12.50
CA LEU A 213 -5.75 19.04 -12.38
C LEU A 213 -6.43 19.08 -13.74
N SER A 214 -5.87 19.81 -14.70
CA SER A 214 -6.43 19.95 -16.05
C SER A 214 -6.62 18.57 -16.73
N ILE A 215 -5.62 17.69 -16.63
CA ILE A 215 -5.72 16.33 -17.19
C ILE A 215 -6.78 15.51 -16.45
N ARG A 216 -6.81 15.57 -15.10
CA ARG A 216 -7.86 14.92 -14.30
C ARG A 216 -9.25 15.36 -14.74
N ASP A 217 -9.47 16.67 -14.94
CA ASP A 217 -10.76 17.22 -15.31
C ASP A 217 -11.17 16.85 -16.75
N LYS A 218 -10.22 16.75 -17.67
CA LYS A 218 -10.48 16.22 -19.03
C LYS A 218 -10.89 14.75 -18.95
N LEU A 219 -10.18 13.91 -18.17
CA LEU A 219 -10.54 12.51 -17.96
C LEU A 219 -11.94 12.36 -17.33
N LEU A 220 -12.27 13.22 -16.37
CA LEU A 220 -13.59 13.19 -15.72
C LEU A 220 -14.73 13.52 -16.70
N LYS A 221 -14.51 14.43 -17.65
CA LYS A 221 -15.49 14.73 -18.73
C LYS A 221 -15.74 13.52 -19.62
N GLU A 222 -14.75 12.66 -19.79
CA GLU A 222 -14.87 11.39 -20.52
C GLU A 222 -15.37 10.23 -19.64
N GLY A 223 -15.88 10.54 -18.42
CA GLY A 223 -16.38 9.53 -17.48
C GLY A 223 -15.31 8.74 -16.74
N ILE A 224 -14.05 9.17 -16.79
CA ILE A 224 -12.90 8.47 -16.17
C ILE A 224 -12.52 9.19 -14.87
N LEU A 225 -12.78 8.54 -13.73
CA LEU A 225 -12.43 9.06 -12.41
C LEU A 225 -11.02 8.62 -11.99
N VAL A 226 -10.10 9.57 -11.90
CA VAL A 226 -8.75 9.35 -11.36
C VAL A 226 -8.41 10.41 -10.31
N GLN A 227 -7.44 10.10 -9.44
CA GLN A 227 -7.00 11.03 -8.40
C GLN A 227 -5.81 11.88 -8.89
N ALA A 228 -5.91 13.19 -8.72
CA ALA A 228 -4.79 14.11 -8.87
C ALA A 228 -4.06 14.25 -7.52
N ILE A 229 -2.86 13.69 -7.41
CA ILE A 229 -2.00 13.78 -6.22
C ILE A 229 -1.01 14.91 -6.43
N ARG A 230 -1.01 15.89 -5.52
CA ARG A 230 -0.25 17.14 -5.64
C ARG A 230 0.44 17.49 -4.33
N TYR A 231 1.33 18.48 -4.39
CA TYR A 231 1.83 19.13 -3.17
C TYR A 231 0.65 19.62 -2.29
N PRO A 232 0.68 19.46 -0.95
CA PRO A 232 1.80 18.96 -0.12
C PRO A 232 1.81 17.44 0.08
N THR A 233 0.86 16.68 -0.49
CA THR A 233 0.81 15.20 -0.35
C THR A 233 2.06 14.53 -0.93
N VAL A 234 2.60 15.10 -1.99
CA VAL A 234 3.88 14.70 -2.60
C VAL A 234 4.81 15.92 -2.67
N PRO A 235 6.13 15.75 -2.78
CA PRO A 235 7.06 16.84 -2.99
C PRO A 235 6.73 17.66 -4.24
N ARG A 236 7.18 18.93 -4.29
CA ARG A 236 7.05 19.76 -5.50
C ARG A 236 7.68 19.05 -6.70
N LYS A 237 7.09 19.21 -7.89
CA LYS A 237 7.46 18.54 -9.16
C LYS A 237 7.24 17.03 -9.16
N HIS A 238 6.54 16.49 -8.16
CA HIS A 238 6.12 15.08 -8.12
C HIS A 238 4.61 14.91 -8.23
N ASP A 239 3.92 15.96 -8.73
CA ASP A 239 2.50 15.93 -9.00
C ASP A 239 2.17 14.85 -10.03
N LYS A 240 1.14 14.06 -9.79
CA LYS A 240 0.85 12.87 -10.58
C LYS A 240 -0.64 12.52 -10.58
N LEU A 241 -1.06 11.78 -11.58
CA LEU A 241 -2.31 11.04 -11.51
C LEU A 241 -2.07 9.71 -10.80
N ARG A 242 -3.03 9.30 -9.97
CA ARG A 242 -3.06 8.00 -9.32
C ARG A 242 -4.29 7.23 -9.78
N VAL A 243 -4.05 6.16 -10.51
CA VAL A 243 -5.05 5.21 -10.97
C VAL A 243 -5.04 4.01 -10.02
N THR A 244 -6.22 3.52 -9.65
CA THR A 244 -6.35 2.29 -8.86
C THR A 244 -7.15 1.27 -9.66
N LEU A 245 -6.50 0.18 -10.06
CA LEU A 245 -7.15 -0.92 -10.76
C LEU A 245 -7.95 -1.78 -9.77
N THR A 246 -9.08 -2.30 -10.24
CA THR A 246 -9.93 -3.23 -9.49
C THR A 246 -10.16 -4.51 -10.29
N SER A 247 -10.70 -5.53 -9.63
CA SER A 247 -11.16 -6.73 -10.30
C SER A 247 -12.38 -6.49 -11.20
N ASP A 248 -13.12 -5.40 -10.96
CA ASP A 248 -14.36 -5.14 -11.71
C ASP A 248 -14.09 -4.42 -13.03
N HIS A 249 -12.94 -3.77 -13.19
CA HIS A 249 -12.53 -3.21 -14.46
C HIS A 249 -12.42 -4.29 -15.54
N THR A 250 -12.82 -3.93 -16.76
CA THR A 250 -12.62 -4.72 -17.96
C THR A 250 -11.35 -4.25 -18.69
N LYS A 251 -10.88 -5.03 -19.66
CA LYS A 251 -9.79 -4.61 -20.56
C LYS A 251 -10.16 -3.36 -21.35
N LYS A 252 -11.44 -3.25 -21.74
CA LYS A 252 -11.96 -2.09 -22.45
C LYS A 252 -11.85 -0.81 -21.61
N ASP A 253 -12.15 -0.87 -20.31
CA ASP A 253 -12.02 0.30 -19.42
C ASP A 253 -10.56 0.75 -19.31
N ILE A 254 -9.62 -0.22 -19.30
CA ILE A 254 -8.17 0.06 -19.29
C ILE A 254 -7.74 0.72 -20.60
N ASP A 255 -8.21 0.20 -21.73
CA ASP A 255 -7.89 0.75 -23.06
C ASP A 255 -8.45 2.17 -23.19
N ILE A 256 -9.72 2.42 -22.80
CA ILE A 256 -10.33 3.75 -22.80
C ILE A 256 -9.47 4.75 -21.98
N LEU A 257 -9.03 4.38 -20.78
CA LEU A 257 -8.19 5.25 -19.97
C LEU A 257 -6.86 5.60 -20.68
N LEU A 258 -6.18 4.59 -21.24
CA LEU A 258 -4.90 4.79 -21.88
C LEU A 258 -5.02 5.58 -23.18
N ASP A 259 -6.04 5.29 -24.02
CA ASP A 259 -6.31 6.00 -25.29
C ASP A 259 -6.68 7.47 -25.02
N THR A 260 -7.52 7.72 -24.02
CA THR A 260 -7.89 9.09 -23.64
C THR A 260 -6.68 9.90 -23.14
N LEU A 261 -5.81 9.29 -22.33
CA LEU A 261 -4.58 9.95 -21.88
C LEU A 261 -3.63 10.24 -23.04
N GLU A 262 -3.46 9.32 -23.98
CA GLU A 262 -2.66 9.51 -25.19
C GLU A 262 -3.17 10.70 -26.02
N ASN A 263 -4.47 10.77 -26.27
CA ASN A 263 -5.09 11.88 -27.00
C ASN A 263 -4.89 13.23 -26.30
N ILE A 264 -5.04 13.29 -24.96
CA ILE A 264 -4.79 14.51 -24.18
C ILE A 264 -3.34 14.99 -24.30
N HIS A 265 -2.38 14.07 -24.43
CA HIS A 265 -0.97 14.42 -24.62
C HIS A 265 -0.68 14.93 -26.03
N CYS A 266 -1.25 14.29 -27.07
CA CYS A 266 -1.11 14.74 -28.44
C CYS A 266 -1.67 16.15 -28.68
N GLU A 267 -2.75 16.53 -28.00
CA GLU A 267 -3.31 17.88 -28.03
C GLU A 267 -2.37 18.95 -27.44
N LYS A 268 -1.54 18.62 -26.44
CA LYS A 268 -0.59 19.55 -25.82
C LYS A 268 0.68 19.76 -26.63
N SER A 269 0.96 18.88 -27.57
CA SER A 269 2.15 18.93 -28.43
C SER A 269 1.92 19.68 -29.75
N LYS A 270 0.68 20.09 -30.00
CA LYS A 270 0.28 20.99 -31.08
C LYS A 270 0.07 22.41 -30.55
#